data_2b70867bb4710d852292a5e1668ebf7a
#
_entry.id   2b70867bb4710d852292a5e1668ebf7a
#
_cell.length_a   1.000
_cell.length_b   1.000
_cell.length_c   1.000
_cell.angle_alpha   90.00
_cell.angle_beta   90.00
_cell.angle_gamma   90.00
#
_symmetry.space_group_name_H-M   'P 1'
#
loop_
_entity.id
_entity.type
_entity.pdbx_description
1 polymer ?
#
loop_
_entity_poly.entity_id
_entity_poly.type
_entity_poly.pdbx_seq_one_letter_code
_entity_poly.pdbx_strand_id
1 'polypeptide(L)'
;MIDMYTTQTNDDPWEAYRDIESFGKLTLSNIEITTTTLCNMRCEHCAVGYTLSPKDPDPLPLSLLIRRLDEIPHLRAFSITGGEPMMSLKSVKNYVEPLLRYAHERGAKTQINSNLTMPLERYTRILPYLDVLHISHNYGSSDDFVEIGFANAKHQPSTAQRKALFHRMVENAQALSAEGVFISAETMLNKRTLPYLERIHEQIIHMGCKRHEIHPMYPSDFASSLEVASLHDIRAGIHRLLDCRNKNIWMLFGTLPFYPCSENPDDLALQERLYSETLVTVRNDPDGRSRLNVNLFSGDIIVTDFGDVPELGNIQHTSFLNAFQRWQSSKLQQSISCHCPTVKCLGPNLLVKDAYYKDVDFLKRTSQLNIK
;
A
#
# COMPACT_ATOMS: atom_id res chain seq x y z
N MET A 1 27.57 -7.47 -17.71
CA MET A 1 26.42 -6.83 -17.09
C MET A 1 26.57 -7.05 -15.60
N ILE A 2 26.84 -6.01 -14.83
CA ILE A 2 26.84 -6.08 -13.37
C ILE A 2 25.38 -6.34 -12.99
N ASP A 3 25.13 -7.32 -12.14
CA ASP A 3 23.79 -7.64 -11.67
C ASP A 3 23.30 -6.48 -10.79
N MET A 4 22.75 -5.44 -11.40
CA MET A 4 22.27 -4.21 -10.72
C MET A 4 21.15 -4.47 -9.72
N TYR A 5 20.57 -5.67 -9.74
CA TYR A 5 19.41 -6.02 -8.93
C TYR A 5 19.76 -6.73 -7.62
N THR A 6 21.03 -7.05 -7.37
CA THR A 6 21.47 -7.80 -6.17
C THR A 6 21.82 -6.94 -4.96
N THR A 7 21.87 -5.62 -5.09
CA THR A 7 22.34 -4.71 -4.02
C THR A 7 21.25 -4.17 -3.08
N GLN A 8 19.97 -4.47 -3.32
CA GLN A 8 18.89 -4.01 -2.45
C GLN A 8 18.80 -4.89 -1.20
N THR A 9 19.38 -4.42 -0.11
CA THR A 9 19.51 -5.16 1.16
C THR A 9 18.31 -5.01 2.11
N ASN A 10 17.30 -4.21 1.75
CA ASN A 10 16.13 -4.02 2.60
C ASN A 10 15.09 -5.10 2.37
N ASP A 11 14.80 -5.82 3.43
CA ASP A 11 13.91 -6.97 3.45
C ASP A 11 12.44 -6.52 3.46
N ASP A 12 11.84 -6.27 2.28
CA ASP A 12 10.42 -5.95 2.15
C ASP A 12 9.58 -7.24 2.15
N PRO A 13 8.82 -7.53 3.23
CA PRO A 13 8.03 -8.76 3.31
C PRO A 13 6.80 -8.76 2.38
N TRP A 14 6.42 -7.62 1.83
CA TRP A 14 5.29 -7.51 0.89
C TRP A 14 5.70 -7.72 -0.57
N GLU A 15 7.01 -7.82 -0.89
CA GLU A 15 7.49 -8.04 -2.25
C GLU A 15 7.06 -9.43 -2.77
N ALA A 16 6.23 -9.45 -3.83
CA ALA A 16 5.65 -10.68 -4.36
C ALA A 16 6.69 -11.62 -5.00
N TYR A 17 7.80 -11.08 -5.53
CA TYR A 17 8.86 -11.89 -6.16
C TYR A 17 9.54 -12.87 -5.20
N ARG A 18 9.50 -12.59 -3.90
CA ARG A 18 10.00 -13.47 -2.84
C ARG A 18 9.35 -14.85 -2.84
N ASP A 19 8.09 -14.94 -3.24
CA ASP A 19 7.41 -16.24 -3.33
C ASP A 19 8.02 -17.11 -4.44
N ILE A 20 8.42 -16.49 -5.56
CA ILE A 20 9.13 -17.18 -6.63
C ILE A 20 10.50 -17.65 -6.15
N GLU A 21 11.24 -16.80 -5.43
CA GLU A 21 12.55 -17.15 -4.86
C GLU A 21 12.46 -18.28 -3.82
N SER A 22 11.41 -18.26 -2.98
CA SER A 22 11.24 -19.21 -1.89
C SER A 22 10.58 -20.53 -2.33
N PHE A 23 9.64 -20.48 -3.27
CA PHE A 23 8.77 -21.61 -3.62
C PHE A 23 8.80 -21.99 -5.11
N GLY A 24 9.57 -21.27 -5.95
CA GLY A 24 9.63 -21.48 -7.39
C GLY A 24 8.36 -21.04 -8.15
N LYS A 25 7.39 -20.45 -7.46
CA LYS A 25 6.10 -20.00 -8.02
C LYS A 25 5.47 -18.90 -7.18
N LEU A 26 4.55 -18.13 -7.79
CA LEU A 26 3.67 -17.25 -7.03
C LEU A 26 2.74 -18.06 -6.13
N THR A 27 2.56 -17.62 -4.91
CA THR A 27 1.65 -18.22 -3.92
C THR A 27 0.94 -17.14 -3.13
N LEU A 28 -0.17 -17.48 -2.48
CA LEU A 28 -0.83 -16.57 -1.56
C LEU A 28 -0.03 -16.54 -0.25
N SER A 29 0.64 -15.43 0.01
CA SER A 29 1.47 -15.24 1.20
C SER A 29 1.16 -13.96 1.97
N ASN A 30 0.32 -13.09 1.42
CA ASN A 30 -0.06 -11.81 2.02
C ASN A 30 -1.58 -11.69 2.08
N ILE A 31 -2.10 -11.21 3.21
CA ILE A 31 -3.53 -10.89 3.39
C ILE A 31 -3.66 -9.49 3.96
N GLU A 32 -4.58 -8.73 3.41
CA GLU A 32 -5.02 -7.46 3.97
C GLU A 32 -6.48 -7.53 4.38
N ILE A 33 -6.83 -7.00 5.57
CA ILE A 33 -8.19 -7.08 6.12
C ILE A 33 -8.73 -5.69 6.41
N THR A 34 -9.88 -5.38 5.83
CA THR A 34 -10.70 -4.22 6.18
C THR A 34 -11.47 -4.51 7.46
N THR A 35 -11.12 -3.82 8.56
CA THR A 35 -11.70 -4.06 9.90
C THR A 35 -12.70 -3.01 10.34
N THR A 36 -12.86 -1.92 9.61
CA THR A 36 -13.82 -0.85 9.89
C THR A 36 -14.16 -0.04 8.64
N THR A 37 -15.38 0.44 8.57
CA THR A 37 -15.83 1.46 7.60
C THR A 37 -15.84 2.87 8.22
N LEU A 38 -15.50 2.99 9.51
CA LEU A 38 -15.42 4.28 10.20
C LEU A 38 -14.13 5.00 9.84
N CYS A 39 -14.21 6.29 9.55
CA CYS A 39 -13.05 7.17 9.44
C CYS A 39 -13.44 8.58 9.89
N ASN A 40 -12.52 9.26 10.57
CA ASN A 40 -12.69 10.66 10.98
C ASN A 40 -12.25 11.66 9.89
N MET A 41 -11.73 11.17 8.78
CA MET A 41 -11.30 11.96 7.62
C MET A 41 -12.12 11.60 6.38
N ARG A 42 -12.06 12.45 5.35
CA ARG A 42 -12.65 12.26 4.02
C ARG A 42 -11.67 12.84 3.00
N CYS A 43 -10.55 12.14 2.86
CA CYS A 43 -9.43 12.58 2.04
C CYS A 43 -9.80 12.65 0.56
N GLU A 44 -9.22 13.60 -0.16
CA GLU A 44 -9.41 13.80 -1.59
C GLU A 44 -9.00 12.57 -2.42
N HIS A 45 -7.94 11.89 -1.99
CA HIS A 45 -7.35 10.72 -2.65
C HIS A 45 -7.83 9.37 -2.10
N CYS A 46 -8.91 9.35 -1.31
CA CYS A 46 -9.35 8.12 -0.64
C CYS A 46 -9.86 7.07 -1.64
N ALA A 47 -9.24 5.91 -1.66
CA ALA A 47 -9.59 4.80 -2.55
C ALA A 47 -10.88 4.08 -2.14
N VAL A 48 -11.28 4.20 -0.88
CA VAL A 48 -12.45 3.52 -0.29
C VAL A 48 -13.49 4.50 0.25
N GLY A 49 -13.46 5.73 -0.24
CA GLY A 49 -14.24 6.83 0.34
C GLY A 49 -15.75 6.59 0.34
N TYR A 50 -16.31 5.96 -0.70
CA TYR A 50 -17.75 5.67 -0.80
C TYR A 50 -18.20 4.52 0.10
N THR A 51 -17.29 3.66 0.54
CA THR A 51 -17.60 2.58 1.48
C THR A 51 -17.61 3.05 2.93
N LEU A 52 -17.12 4.27 3.22
CA LEU A 52 -17.06 4.82 4.56
C LEU A 52 -18.47 5.10 5.10
N SER A 53 -18.71 4.67 6.32
CA SER A 53 -20.01 4.75 7.01
C SER A 53 -19.86 5.40 8.38
N PRO A 54 -20.93 6.05 8.93
CA PRO A 54 -20.94 6.53 10.30
C PRO A 54 -21.07 5.40 11.34
N LYS A 55 -21.36 4.19 10.92
CA LYS A 55 -21.51 3.01 11.77
C LYS A 55 -21.03 1.78 11.02
N ASP A 56 -20.18 0.97 11.67
CA ASP A 56 -19.79 -0.33 11.15
C ASP A 56 -21.00 -1.26 11.05
N PRO A 57 -21.14 -2.06 9.99
CA PRO A 57 -22.03 -3.21 9.94
C PRO A 57 -21.68 -4.24 11.02
N ASP A 58 -22.54 -5.24 11.20
CA ASP A 58 -22.22 -6.37 12.06
C ASP A 58 -21.12 -7.23 11.41
N PRO A 59 -20.01 -7.46 12.09
CA PRO A 59 -18.89 -8.20 11.52
C PRO A 59 -19.15 -9.70 11.52
N LEU A 60 -18.52 -10.40 10.58
CA LEU A 60 -18.46 -11.85 10.58
C LEU A 60 -17.71 -12.36 11.83
N PRO A 61 -18.00 -13.60 12.28
CA PRO A 61 -17.28 -14.18 13.41
C PRO A 61 -15.76 -14.25 13.19
N LEU A 62 -14.98 -13.73 14.12
CA LEU A 62 -13.52 -13.77 14.07
C LEU A 62 -13.00 -15.20 13.87
N SER A 63 -13.66 -16.19 14.49
CA SER A 63 -13.31 -17.61 14.36
C SER A 63 -13.46 -18.14 12.93
N LEU A 64 -14.38 -17.59 12.14
CA LEU A 64 -14.49 -17.93 10.71
C LEU A 64 -13.27 -17.42 9.95
N LEU A 65 -12.91 -16.14 10.18
CA LEU A 65 -11.76 -15.52 9.51
C LEU A 65 -10.45 -16.26 9.86
N ILE A 66 -10.25 -16.56 11.15
CA ILE A 66 -9.06 -17.31 11.61
C ILE A 66 -8.99 -18.68 10.92
N ARG A 67 -10.08 -19.45 10.87
CA ARG A 67 -10.09 -20.73 10.15
C ARG A 67 -9.70 -20.60 8.67
N ARG A 68 -10.13 -19.52 8.01
CA ARG A 68 -9.74 -19.24 6.61
C ARG A 68 -8.27 -18.86 6.49
N LEU A 69 -7.73 -18.10 7.43
CA LEU A 69 -6.31 -17.77 7.48
C LEU A 69 -5.44 -19.01 7.77
N ASP A 70 -5.93 -19.96 8.58
CA ASP A 70 -5.24 -21.23 8.85
C ASP A 70 -5.03 -22.09 7.60
N GLU A 71 -5.87 -21.92 6.56
CA GLU A 71 -5.73 -22.59 5.27
C GLU A 71 -4.52 -22.12 4.44
N ILE A 72 -3.93 -20.94 4.77
CA ILE A 72 -2.79 -20.37 4.06
C ILE A 72 -1.50 -20.95 4.64
N PRO A 73 -0.76 -21.80 3.91
CA PRO A 73 0.39 -22.51 4.46
C PRO A 73 1.58 -21.58 4.78
N HIS A 74 1.74 -20.51 4.03
CA HIS A 74 2.90 -19.63 4.08
C HIS A 74 2.49 -18.16 4.19
N LEU A 75 1.75 -17.80 5.26
CA LEU A 75 1.38 -16.42 5.52
C LEU A 75 2.64 -15.65 5.95
N ARG A 76 3.16 -14.82 5.05
CA ARG A 76 4.41 -14.06 5.24
C ARG A 76 4.16 -12.65 5.74
N ALA A 77 3.10 -12.00 5.24
CA ALA A 77 2.73 -10.66 5.66
C ALA A 77 1.21 -10.54 5.87
N PHE A 78 0.85 -9.69 6.80
CA PHE A 78 -0.52 -9.48 7.22
C PHE A 78 -0.75 -8.01 7.50
N SER A 79 -1.71 -7.40 6.80
CA SER A 79 -2.05 -6.00 6.94
C SER A 79 -3.48 -5.80 7.43
N ILE A 80 -3.68 -4.81 8.27
CA ILE A 80 -5.00 -4.31 8.66
C ILE A 80 -5.22 -2.93 8.06
N THR A 81 -6.38 -2.78 7.43
CA THR A 81 -6.83 -1.54 6.81
C THR A 81 -8.31 -1.28 7.11
N GLY A 82 -8.89 -0.32 6.41
CA GLY A 82 -10.29 0.05 6.48
C GLY A 82 -10.48 1.54 6.25
N GLY A 83 -11.44 2.14 6.95
CA GLY A 83 -11.48 3.59 7.09
C GLY A 83 -10.29 4.05 7.95
N GLU A 84 -10.48 4.11 9.27
CA GLU A 84 -9.39 4.27 10.23
C GLU A 84 -9.48 3.12 11.26
N PRO A 85 -8.62 2.10 11.19
CA PRO A 85 -8.72 0.92 12.05
C PRO A 85 -8.70 1.21 13.55
N MET A 86 -8.04 2.30 13.94
CA MET A 86 -7.96 2.73 15.35
C MET A 86 -9.13 3.61 15.79
N MET A 87 -10.13 3.88 14.90
CA MET A 87 -11.26 4.77 15.18
C MET A 87 -12.16 4.25 16.33
N SER A 88 -12.45 2.95 16.35
CA SER A 88 -13.32 2.31 17.34
C SER A 88 -12.52 1.46 18.33
N LEU A 89 -12.52 1.84 19.61
CA LEU A 89 -11.88 1.02 20.64
C LEU A 89 -12.48 -0.39 20.74
N LYS A 90 -13.79 -0.55 20.43
CA LYS A 90 -14.45 -1.86 20.35
C LYS A 90 -13.86 -2.69 19.21
N SER A 91 -13.66 -2.10 18.02
CA SER A 91 -13.04 -2.77 16.88
C SER A 91 -11.60 -3.13 17.20
N VAL A 92 -10.83 -2.21 17.80
CA VAL A 92 -9.43 -2.47 18.20
C VAL A 92 -9.35 -3.69 19.12
N LYS A 93 -10.17 -3.77 20.16
CA LYS A 93 -10.15 -4.87 21.14
C LYS A 93 -10.63 -6.20 20.58
N ASN A 94 -11.64 -6.17 19.71
CA ASN A 94 -12.32 -7.40 19.28
C ASN A 94 -11.76 -7.96 17.96
N TYR A 95 -11.09 -7.13 17.15
CA TYR A 95 -10.62 -7.55 15.82
C TYR A 95 -9.18 -7.16 15.55
N VAL A 96 -8.80 -5.88 15.66
CA VAL A 96 -7.47 -5.40 15.28
C VAL A 96 -6.37 -6.10 16.10
N GLU A 97 -6.43 -5.99 17.42
CA GLU A 97 -5.45 -6.61 18.31
C GLU A 97 -5.44 -8.15 18.21
N PRO A 98 -6.59 -8.86 18.25
CA PRO A 98 -6.60 -10.32 18.10
C PRO A 98 -6.03 -10.81 16.76
N LEU A 99 -6.30 -10.10 15.66
CA LEU A 99 -5.81 -10.47 14.33
C LEU A 99 -4.29 -10.22 14.19
N LEU A 100 -3.79 -9.07 14.68
CA LEU A 100 -2.35 -8.80 14.68
C LEU A 100 -1.61 -9.82 15.54
N ARG A 101 -2.13 -10.14 16.73
CA ARG A 101 -1.57 -11.18 17.60
C ARG A 101 -1.51 -12.52 16.89
N TYR A 102 -2.61 -12.97 16.31
CA TYR A 102 -2.68 -14.22 15.56
C TYR A 102 -1.64 -14.30 14.43
N ALA A 103 -1.51 -13.23 13.62
CA ALA A 103 -0.55 -13.22 12.53
C ALA A 103 0.90 -13.19 13.04
N HIS A 104 1.17 -12.39 14.08
CA HIS A 104 2.47 -12.31 14.75
C HIS A 104 2.91 -13.66 15.32
N GLU A 105 2.01 -14.36 16.04
CA GLU A 105 2.28 -15.68 16.62
C GLU A 105 2.54 -16.75 15.54
N ARG A 106 2.05 -16.56 14.31
CA ARG A 106 2.38 -17.38 13.14
C ARG A 106 3.70 -17.01 12.46
N GLY A 107 4.40 -15.99 12.95
CA GLY A 107 5.64 -15.48 12.36
C GLY A 107 5.46 -14.62 11.12
N ALA A 108 4.22 -14.20 10.80
CA ALA A 108 3.97 -13.26 9.72
C ALA A 108 4.39 -11.84 10.13
N LYS A 109 4.89 -11.06 9.18
CA LYS A 109 5.14 -9.64 9.37
C LYS A 109 3.81 -8.87 9.36
N THR A 110 3.58 -8.10 10.41
CA THR A 110 2.31 -7.42 10.65
C THR A 110 2.39 -5.94 10.35
N GLN A 111 1.33 -5.41 9.75
CA GLN A 111 1.19 -3.99 9.43
C GLN A 111 -0.21 -3.49 9.78
N ILE A 112 -0.32 -2.23 10.15
CA ILE A 112 -1.58 -1.50 10.20
C ILE A 112 -1.47 -0.23 9.37
N ASN A 113 -2.50 0.06 8.55
CA ASN A 113 -2.61 1.29 7.77
C ASN A 113 -3.49 2.28 8.55
N SER A 114 -2.96 3.46 8.90
CA SER A 114 -3.64 4.43 9.75
C SER A 114 -3.35 5.87 9.33
N ASN A 115 -4.27 6.78 9.64
CA ASN A 115 -4.03 8.21 9.54
C ASN A 115 -3.35 8.80 10.80
N LEU A 116 -3.10 7.97 11.78
CA LEU A 116 -2.38 8.25 13.04
C LEU A 116 -2.98 9.41 13.90
N THR A 117 -4.24 9.76 13.71
CA THR A 117 -4.89 10.87 14.44
C THR A 117 -5.66 10.45 15.70
N MET A 118 -5.70 9.14 16.02
CA MET A 118 -6.37 8.64 17.21
C MET A 118 -5.52 8.82 18.48
N PRO A 119 -6.08 8.68 19.69
CA PRO A 119 -5.32 8.72 20.93
C PRO A 119 -4.16 7.71 20.95
N LEU A 120 -3.00 8.14 21.45
CA LEU A 120 -1.75 7.35 21.45
C LEU A 120 -1.92 5.96 22.10
N GLU A 121 -2.72 5.87 23.17
CA GLU A 121 -2.97 4.64 23.93
C GLU A 121 -3.61 3.52 23.09
N ARG A 122 -4.25 3.88 21.99
CA ARG A 122 -4.79 2.87 21.06
C ARG A 122 -3.71 2.18 20.28
N TYR A 123 -2.68 2.95 19.88
CA TYR A 123 -1.51 2.42 19.14
C TYR A 123 -0.59 1.62 20.05
N THR A 124 -0.29 2.13 21.25
CA THR A 124 0.58 1.43 22.20
C THR A 124 0.04 0.05 22.58
N ARG A 125 -1.29 -0.12 22.55
CA ARG A 125 -1.95 -1.41 22.82
C ARG A 125 -1.56 -2.51 21.84
N ILE A 126 -1.30 -2.20 20.59
CA ILE A 126 -1.02 -3.19 19.53
C ILE A 126 0.46 -3.36 19.24
N LEU A 127 1.34 -2.53 19.80
CA LEU A 127 2.79 -2.56 19.56
C LEU A 127 3.44 -3.94 19.77
N PRO A 128 3.05 -4.75 20.76
CA PRO A 128 3.64 -6.07 20.95
C PRO A 128 3.47 -7.04 19.76
N TYR A 129 2.53 -6.73 18.87
CA TYR A 129 2.15 -7.56 17.73
C TYR A 129 2.33 -6.85 16.39
N LEU A 130 2.98 -5.68 16.36
CA LEU A 130 3.07 -4.81 15.20
C LEU A 130 4.52 -4.67 14.75
N ASP A 131 4.82 -5.08 13.52
CA ASP A 131 6.14 -4.86 12.90
C ASP A 131 6.21 -3.50 12.16
N VAL A 132 5.13 -3.07 11.50
CA VAL A 132 5.10 -1.83 10.70
C VAL A 132 3.84 -1.02 11.01
N LEU A 133 4.04 0.20 11.48
CA LEU A 133 2.99 1.22 11.48
C LEU A 133 3.08 2.00 10.17
N HIS A 134 2.13 1.73 9.27
CA HIS A 134 2.06 2.39 7.97
C HIS A 134 1.09 3.56 8.06
N ILE A 135 1.55 4.76 7.70
CA ILE A 135 0.74 5.97 7.77
C ILE A 135 0.57 6.61 6.39
N SER A 136 -0.64 7.00 6.05
CA SER A 136 -0.89 7.80 4.84
C SER A 136 -0.53 9.25 5.10
N HIS A 137 0.47 9.77 4.38
CA HIS A 137 0.97 11.14 4.58
C HIS A 137 1.20 11.87 3.26
N ASN A 138 0.26 12.75 2.90
CA ASN A 138 0.25 13.51 1.64
C ASN A 138 0.36 15.02 1.87
N TYR A 139 0.98 15.45 2.96
CA TYR A 139 0.88 16.81 3.49
C TYR A 139 2.25 17.40 3.77
N GLY A 140 2.57 18.54 3.16
CA GLY A 140 3.77 19.30 3.52
C GLY A 140 3.55 20.31 4.66
N SER A 141 2.28 20.50 5.09
CA SER A 141 1.92 21.43 6.16
C SER A 141 0.57 21.08 6.80
N SER A 142 0.25 21.74 7.93
CA SER A 142 -1.08 21.62 8.55
C SER A 142 -2.20 22.18 7.67
N ASP A 143 -1.91 23.14 6.80
CA ASP A 143 -2.89 23.70 5.89
C ASP A 143 -3.21 22.71 4.75
N ASP A 144 -2.19 22.05 4.20
CA ASP A 144 -2.40 20.96 3.23
C ASP A 144 -3.22 19.83 3.84
N PHE A 145 -2.95 19.44 5.10
CA PHE A 145 -3.73 18.43 5.80
C PHE A 145 -5.19 18.82 5.96
N VAL A 146 -5.46 20.07 6.34
CA VAL A 146 -6.83 20.61 6.48
C VAL A 146 -7.57 20.57 5.16
N GLU A 147 -6.91 20.87 4.08
CA GLU A 147 -7.50 20.96 2.74
C GLU A 147 -7.71 19.57 2.13
N ILE A 148 -6.66 18.76 2.06
CA ILE A 148 -6.66 17.44 1.40
C ILE A 148 -7.41 16.39 2.24
N GLY A 149 -7.17 16.36 3.54
CA GLY A 149 -7.69 15.31 4.44
C GLY A 149 -9.20 15.40 4.68
N PHE A 150 -9.84 16.53 4.35
CA PHE A 150 -11.26 16.76 4.57
C PHE A 150 -11.99 17.24 3.31
N ALA A 151 -11.38 17.16 2.14
CA ALA A 151 -11.92 17.68 0.88
C ALA A 151 -13.33 17.15 0.57
N ASN A 152 -13.59 15.88 0.86
CA ASN A 152 -14.85 15.20 0.59
C ASN A 152 -15.80 15.13 1.81
N ALA A 153 -15.50 15.86 2.88
CA ALA A 153 -16.35 15.85 4.07
C ALA A 153 -17.59 16.75 3.89
N LYS A 154 -18.79 16.17 3.99
CA LYS A 154 -20.07 16.91 3.94
C LYS A 154 -20.20 17.91 5.09
N HIS A 155 -19.72 17.52 6.28
CA HIS A 155 -19.68 18.35 7.48
C HIS A 155 -18.25 18.36 7.99
N GLN A 156 -17.56 19.46 7.76
CA GLN A 156 -16.17 19.58 8.16
C GLN A 156 -16.08 20.05 9.62
N PRO A 157 -15.19 19.44 10.44
CA PRO A 157 -14.78 20.04 11.71
C PRO A 157 -14.19 21.44 11.49
N SER A 158 -14.18 22.29 12.51
CA SER A 158 -13.55 23.61 12.40
C SER A 158 -12.08 23.48 11.98
N THR A 159 -11.53 24.52 11.34
CA THR A 159 -10.11 24.54 10.94
C THR A 159 -9.18 24.27 12.13
N ALA A 160 -9.49 24.83 13.32
CA ALA A 160 -8.71 24.58 14.53
C ALA A 160 -8.74 23.09 14.94
N GLN A 161 -9.90 22.43 14.88
CA GLN A 161 -10.00 20.99 15.16
C GLN A 161 -9.22 20.14 14.15
N ARG A 162 -9.27 20.48 12.86
CA ARG A 162 -8.52 19.77 11.82
C ARG A 162 -7.03 19.95 12.00
N LYS A 163 -6.55 21.17 12.30
CA LYS A 163 -5.13 21.42 12.63
C LYS A 163 -4.69 20.67 13.89
N ALA A 164 -5.54 20.57 14.92
CA ALA A 164 -5.26 19.76 16.10
C ALA A 164 -5.07 18.27 15.78
N LEU A 165 -5.80 17.73 14.80
CA LEU A 165 -5.59 16.35 14.33
C LEU A 165 -4.23 16.19 13.62
N PHE A 166 -3.80 17.18 12.82
CA PHE A 166 -2.47 17.17 12.21
C PHE A 166 -1.37 17.16 13.28
N HIS A 167 -1.46 18.04 14.27
CA HIS A 167 -0.47 18.07 15.36
C HIS A 167 -0.44 16.76 16.14
N ARG A 168 -1.61 16.18 16.44
CA ARG A 168 -1.68 14.86 17.08
C ARG A 168 -1.04 13.75 16.24
N MET A 169 -1.23 13.75 14.93
CA MET A 169 -0.57 12.79 14.03
C MET A 169 0.96 12.92 14.14
N VAL A 170 1.49 14.15 14.10
CA VAL A 170 2.93 14.42 14.23
C VAL A 170 3.45 13.99 15.60
N GLU A 171 2.78 14.39 16.68
CA GLU A 171 3.14 14.04 18.06
C GLU A 171 3.12 12.52 18.29
N ASN A 172 2.09 11.83 17.80
CA ASN A 172 1.99 10.37 17.87
C ASN A 172 3.15 9.70 17.12
N ALA A 173 3.47 10.17 15.90
CA ALA A 173 4.58 9.62 15.12
C ALA A 173 5.91 9.79 15.85
N GLN A 174 6.17 10.98 16.39
CA GLN A 174 7.39 11.27 17.13
C GLN A 174 7.50 10.42 18.41
N ALA A 175 6.43 10.31 19.18
CA ALA A 175 6.39 9.48 20.39
C ALA A 175 6.66 8.01 20.09
N LEU A 176 5.97 7.43 19.10
CA LEU A 176 6.14 6.03 18.72
C LEU A 176 7.51 5.76 18.08
N SER A 177 8.04 6.70 17.29
CA SER A 177 9.39 6.60 16.74
C SER A 177 10.46 6.62 17.83
N ALA A 178 10.28 7.43 18.88
CA ALA A 178 11.17 7.48 20.04
C ALA A 178 11.17 6.15 20.83
N GLU A 179 10.06 5.41 20.83
CA GLU A 179 9.95 4.07 21.40
C GLU A 179 10.51 2.97 20.48
N GLY A 180 11.03 3.34 19.31
CA GLY A 180 11.65 2.40 18.36
C GLY A 180 10.67 1.74 17.38
N VAL A 181 9.41 2.17 17.33
CA VAL A 181 8.42 1.66 16.37
C VAL A 181 8.88 1.98 14.95
N PHE A 182 8.79 0.97 14.05
CA PHE A 182 9.05 1.18 12.64
C PHE A 182 7.85 1.84 11.98
N ILE A 183 7.96 3.13 11.68
CA ILE A 183 6.94 3.91 11.00
C ILE A 183 7.31 4.05 9.52
N SER A 184 6.40 3.62 8.64
CA SER A 184 6.44 3.85 7.20
C SER A 184 5.41 4.90 6.83
N ALA A 185 5.82 5.98 6.17
CA ALA A 185 4.91 7.00 5.68
C ALA A 185 4.74 6.87 4.17
N GLU A 186 3.49 6.76 3.70
CA GLU A 186 3.16 6.64 2.28
C GLU A 186 2.69 7.98 1.72
N THR A 187 3.26 8.35 0.57
CA THR A 187 2.85 9.51 -0.21
C THR A 187 2.40 9.09 -1.60
N MET A 188 1.19 9.51 -1.97
CA MET A 188 0.63 9.32 -3.30
C MET A 188 1.08 10.43 -4.24
N LEU A 189 1.75 10.08 -5.35
CA LEU A 189 2.15 11.04 -6.38
C LEU A 189 0.97 11.40 -7.26
N ASN A 190 0.55 12.64 -7.21
CA ASN A 190 -0.46 13.24 -8.06
C ASN A 190 -0.11 14.71 -8.34
N LYS A 191 -0.86 15.39 -9.18
CA LYS A 191 -0.61 16.81 -9.51
C LYS A 191 -0.61 17.74 -8.30
N ARG A 192 -1.24 17.33 -7.20
CA ARG A 192 -1.32 18.12 -5.97
C ARG A 192 -0.12 17.91 -5.05
N THR A 193 0.41 16.68 -4.96
CA THR A 193 1.55 16.35 -4.08
C THR A 193 2.90 16.58 -4.76
N LEU A 194 3.02 16.35 -6.06
CA LEU A 194 4.26 16.51 -6.83
C LEU A 194 4.96 17.87 -6.64
N PRO A 195 4.27 19.03 -6.60
CA PRO A 195 4.92 20.32 -6.37
C PRO A 195 5.52 20.49 -4.98
N TYR A 196 5.09 19.69 -4.02
CA TYR A 196 5.48 19.81 -2.58
C TYR A 196 6.17 18.56 -2.04
N LEU A 197 6.62 17.67 -2.92
CA LEU A 197 7.14 16.35 -2.55
C LEU A 197 8.34 16.44 -1.61
N GLU A 198 9.23 17.38 -1.83
CA GLU A 198 10.41 17.63 -1.00
C GLU A 198 9.98 18.06 0.44
N ARG A 199 9.00 18.96 0.54
CA ARG A 199 8.46 19.40 1.83
C ARG A 199 7.70 18.30 2.56
N ILE A 200 6.99 17.44 1.83
CA ILE A 200 6.35 16.23 2.39
C ILE A 200 7.42 15.30 2.97
N HIS A 201 8.51 15.10 2.23
CA HIS A 201 9.63 14.27 2.69
C HIS A 201 10.30 14.84 3.97
N GLU A 202 10.53 16.15 4.03
CA GLU A 202 11.04 16.82 5.23
C GLU A 202 10.11 16.61 6.44
N GLN A 203 8.79 16.71 6.24
CA GLN A 203 7.82 16.45 7.29
C GLN A 203 7.87 15.01 7.79
N ILE A 204 8.02 14.03 6.89
CA ILE A 204 8.16 12.60 7.21
C ILE A 204 9.42 12.35 8.04
N ILE A 205 10.52 13.00 7.70
CA ILE A 205 11.77 12.94 8.48
C ILE A 205 11.55 13.57 9.87
N HIS A 206 10.89 14.73 9.95
CA HIS A 206 10.58 15.41 11.20
C HIS A 206 9.72 14.55 12.14
N MET A 207 8.82 13.74 11.61
CA MET A 207 8.02 12.77 12.36
C MET A 207 8.84 11.57 12.87
N GLY A 208 10.09 11.40 12.44
CA GLY A 208 10.95 10.28 12.83
C GLY A 208 10.67 8.97 12.09
N CYS A 209 9.96 9.03 10.97
CA CYS A 209 9.67 7.85 10.17
C CYS A 209 10.95 7.18 9.64
N LYS A 210 10.93 5.85 9.55
CA LYS A 210 12.06 5.03 9.08
C LYS A 210 12.01 4.75 7.59
N ARG A 211 10.81 4.83 6.99
CA ARG A 211 10.59 4.61 5.56
C ARG A 211 9.67 5.69 4.99
N HIS A 212 10.02 6.23 3.82
CA HIS A 212 9.12 6.98 2.97
C HIS A 212 8.74 6.13 1.77
N GLU A 213 7.50 5.71 1.70
CA GLU A 213 6.95 4.90 0.63
C GLU A 213 6.21 5.80 -0.37
N ILE A 214 6.43 5.60 -1.66
CA ILE A 214 5.95 6.49 -2.72
C ILE A 214 5.25 5.67 -3.79
N HIS A 215 3.99 6.02 -4.04
CA HIS A 215 3.17 5.40 -5.07
C HIS A 215 2.56 6.45 -6.00
N PRO A 216 2.55 6.27 -7.30
CA PRO A 216 1.68 7.03 -8.16
C PRO A 216 0.22 6.79 -7.78
N MET A 217 -0.56 7.87 -7.77
CA MET A 217 -2.00 7.78 -7.52
C MET A 217 -2.75 7.54 -8.84
N TYR A 218 -3.68 6.62 -8.78
CA TYR A 218 -4.58 6.33 -9.89
C TYR A 218 -6.01 6.68 -9.48
N PRO A 219 -6.76 7.42 -10.33
CA PRO A 219 -8.10 7.86 -9.98
C PRO A 219 -9.04 6.69 -9.71
N SER A 220 -9.60 6.66 -8.50
CA SER A 220 -10.63 5.71 -8.11
C SER A 220 -11.45 6.30 -6.98
N ASP A 221 -12.71 5.89 -6.82
CA ASP A 221 -13.60 6.30 -5.74
C ASP A 221 -13.63 7.84 -5.56
N PHE A 222 -13.34 8.39 -4.37
CA PHE A 222 -13.28 9.84 -4.14
C PHE A 222 -12.18 10.54 -4.95
N ALA A 223 -11.14 9.82 -5.31
CA ALA A 223 -10.06 10.34 -6.14
C ALA A 223 -10.37 10.33 -7.64
N SER A 224 -11.55 9.88 -8.06
CA SER A 224 -11.93 9.75 -9.48
C SER A 224 -11.90 11.08 -10.27
N SER A 225 -12.01 12.22 -9.58
CA SER A 225 -11.89 13.56 -10.18
C SER A 225 -10.48 14.10 -10.25
N LEU A 226 -9.51 13.46 -9.59
CA LEU A 226 -8.11 13.88 -9.61
C LEU A 226 -7.46 13.45 -10.92
N GLU A 227 -6.66 14.34 -11.48
CA GLU A 227 -5.96 14.05 -12.72
C GLU A 227 -4.75 13.14 -12.46
N VAL A 228 -4.58 12.14 -13.32
CA VAL A 228 -3.37 11.32 -13.37
C VAL A 228 -2.18 12.22 -13.72
N ALA A 229 -1.09 12.10 -12.96
CA ALA A 229 0.15 12.79 -13.29
C ALA A 229 0.77 12.19 -14.57
N SER A 230 1.39 13.02 -15.41
CA SER A 230 2.07 12.52 -16.59
C SER A 230 3.30 11.69 -16.20
N LEU A 231 3.73 10.74 -17.05
CA LEU A 231 4.98 9.99 -16.82
C LEU A 231 6.18 10.93 -16.68
N HIS A 232 6.18 12.04 -17.44
CA HIS A 232 7.22 13.07 -17.35
C HIS A 232 7.26 13.71 -15.95
N ASP A 233 6.11 14.13 -15.41
CA ASP A 233 6.04 14.78 -14.11
C ASP A 233 6.40 13.84 -12.98
N ILE A 234 5.98 12.57 -13.07
CA ILE A 234 6.35 11.53 -12.10
C ILE A 234 7.87 11.32 -12.09
N ARG A 235 8.50 11.16 -13.28
CA ARG A 235 9.96 11.02 -13.39
C ARG A 235 10.67 12.23 -12.79
N ALA A 236 10.27 13.43 -13.19
CA ALA A 236 10.87 14.67 -12.70
C ALA A 236 10.72 14.80 -11.17
N GLY A 237 9.55 14.48 -10.61
CA GLY A 237 9.31 14.48 -9.18
C GLY A 237 10.19 13.48 -8.42
N ILE A 238 10.35 12.25 -8.93
CA ILE A 238 11.20 11.24 -8.32
C ILE A 238 12.68 11.68 -8.37
N HIS A 239 13.15 12.24 -9.49
CA HIS A 239 14.53 12.74 -9.57
C HIS A 239 14.80 13.85 -8.55
N ARG A 240 13.91 14.85 -8.44
CA ARG A 240 14.04 15.91 -7.43
C ARG A 240 14.08 15.36 -6.01
N LEU A 241 13.20 14.40 -5.71
CA LEU A 241 13.17 13.77 -4.40
C LEU A 241 14.47 13.01 -4.09
N LEU A 242 15.01 12.26 -5.04
CA LEU A 242 16.27 11.56 -4.89
C LEU A 242 17.46 12.51 -4.72
N ASP A 243 17.39 13.72 -5.31
CA ASP A 243 18.42 14.77 -5.15
C ASP A 243 18.46 15.36 -3.74
N CYS A 244 17.30 15.54 -3.09
CA CYS A 244 17.17 16.20 -1.80
C CYS A 244 16.97 15.23 -0.61
N ARG A 245 16.72 13.93 -0.85
CA ARG A 245 16.35 12.97 0.20
C ARG A 245 17.41 12.86 1.31
N ASN A 246 16.99 12.60 2.51
CA ASN A 246 17.86 12.14 3.58
C ASN A 246 18.32 10.70 3.27
N LYS A 247 19.63 10.49 3.12
CA LYS A 247 20.22 9.20 2.76
C LYS A 247 20.15 8.13 3.87
N ASN A 248 19.74 8.53 5.08
CA ASN A 248 19.57 7.61 6.21
C ASN A 248 18.14 7.07 6.37
N ILE A 249 17.20 7.53 5.53
CA ILE A 249 15.83 7.02 5.48
C ILE A 249 15.67 6.05 4.31
N TRP A 250 14.96 4.94 4.54
CA TRP A 250 14.63 4.01 3.49
C TRP A 250 13.55 4.60 2.57
N MET A 251 13.85 4.72 1.28
CA MET A 251 12.89 5.10 0.24
C MET A 251 12.37 3.83 -0.43
N LEU A 252 11.05 3.63 -0.43
CA LEU A 252 10.42 2.56 -1.17
C LEU A 252 9.54 3.15 -2.27
N PHE A 253 9.80 2.77 -3.52
CA PHE A 253 8.99 3.17 -4.66
C PHE A 253 8.14 1.97 -5.10
N GLY A 254 6.84 2.06 -4.88
CA GLY A 254 5.89 1.00 -5.24
C GLY A 254 5.05 1.36 -6.45
N THR A 255 4.61 0.34 -7.19
CA THR A 255 3.66 0.48 -8.31
C THR A 255 4.04 1.53 -9.35
N LEU A 256 5.34 1.75 -9.57
CA LEU A 256 5.81 2.71 -10.57
C LEU A 256 5.42 2.27 -11.98
N PRO A 257 5.04 3.22 -12.85
CA PRO A 257 4.70 2.94 -14.24
C PRO A 257 5.92 2.85 -15.16
N PHE A 258 7.10 2.54 -14.63
CA PHE A 258 8.36 2.43 -15.36
C PHE A 258 8.87 1.00 -15.30
N TYR A 259 9.16 0.42 -16.45
CA TYR A 259 9.57 -0.99 -16.54
C TYR A 259 10.90 -1.14 -17.24
N PRO A 260 11.71 -2.16 -16.88
CA PRO A 260 13.00 -2.45 -17.55
C PRO A 260 12.88 -2.75 -19.04
N CYS A 261 11.65 -3.01 -19.52
CA CYS A 261 11.37 -3.21 -20.95
C CYS A 261 10.92 -1.92 -21.67
N SER A 262 11.02 -0.76 -21.03
CA SER A 262 10.72 0.51 -21.68
C SER A 262 11.70 0.79 -22.81
N GLU A 263 11.21 1.37 -23.90
CA GLU A 263 12.03 1.88 -25.00
C GLU A 263 12.40 3.37 -24.80
N ASN A 264 11.84 4.00 -23.76
CA ASN A 264 12.13 5.39 -23.42
C ASN A 264 13.45 5.46 -22.61
N PRO A 265 14.48 6.15 -23.10
CA PRO A 265 15.75 6.26 -22.41
C PRO A 265 15.65 6.95 -21.04
N ASP A 266 14.70 7.87 -20.85
CA ASP A 266 14.48 8.55 -19.56
C ASP A 266 13.93 7.57 -18.50
N ASP A 267 13.09 6.60 -18.91
CA ASP A 267 12.58 5.57 -17.99
C ASP A 267 13.72 4.64 -17.55
N LEU A 268 14.59 4.26 -18.49
CA LEU A 268 15.74 3.40 -18.20
C LEU A 268 16.74 4.11 -17.29
N ALA A 269 17.03 5.39 -17.55
CA ALA A 269 17.90 6.20 -16.69
C ALA A 269 17.35 6.35 -15.27
N LEU A 270 16.04 6.57 -15.13
CA LEU A 270 15.40 6.60 -13.80
C LEU A 270 15.54 5.26 -13.08
N GLN A 271 15.31 4.15 -13.77
CA GLN A 271 15.45 2.82 -13.17
C GLN A 271 16.89 2.52 -12.75
N GLU A 272 17.87 2.79 -13.60
CA GLU A 272 19.28 2.67 -13.26
C GLU A 272 19.61 3.45 -12.00
N ARG A 273 19.12 4.69 -11.89
CA ARG A 273 19.31 5.52 -10.71
C ARG A 273 18.66 4.89 -9.47
N LEU A 274 17.39 4.46 -9.54
CA LEU A 274 16.67 3.86 -8.42
C LEU A 274 17.38 2.60 -7.89
N TYR A 275 17.91 1.77 -8.76
CA TYR A 275 18.60 0.54 -8.37
C TYR A 275 20.05 0.77 -7.89
N SER A 276 20.67 1.89 -8.24
CA SER A 276 22.04 2.23 -7.80
C SER A 276 22.10 2.96 -6.46
N GLU A 277 21.00 3.58 -6.02
CA GLU A 277 20.95 4.36 -4.78
C GLU A 277 20.85 3.46 -3.53
N THR A 278 21.65 3.76 -2.50
CA THR A 278 21.58 3.05 -1.22
C THR A 278 20.28 3.37 -0.47
N LEU A 279 19.71 2.41 0.25
CA LEU A 279 18.43 2.53 0.96
C LEU A 279 17.27 2.97 0.04
N VAL A 280 17.32 2.56 -1.23
CA VAL A 280 16.21 2.71 -2.18
C VAL A 280 15.76 1.33 -2.63
N THR A 281 14.47 1.09 -2.62
CA THR A 281 13.83 -0.16 -3.06
C THR A 281 12.74 0.16 -4.06
N VAL A 282 12.66 -0.62 -5.13
CA VAL A 282 11.52 -0.61 -6.05
C VAL A 282 10.73 -1.88 -5.83
N ARG A 283 9.45 -1.75 -5.46
CA ARG A 283 8.53 -2.88 -5.27
C ARG A 283 7.56 -2.95 -6.44
N ASN A 284 7.52 -4.09 -7.08
CA ASN A 284 6.43 -4.43 -7.99
C ASN A 284 5.32 -5.12 -7.20
N ASP A 285 4.16 -4.47 -7.10
CA ASP A 285 2.98 -5.01 -6.42
C ASP A 285 1.81 -5.14 -7.42
N PRO A 286 1.88 -6.07 -8.38
CA PRO A 286 0.77 -6.32 -9.28
C PRO A 286 -0.38 -7.01 -8.53
N ASP A 287 -1.62 -6.67 -8.90
CA ASP A 287 -2.82 -7.15 -8.21
C ASP A 287 -2.87 -8.69 -8.09
N GLY A 288 -3.04 -9.16 -6.88
CA GLY A 288 -3.22 -10.59 -6.58
C GLY A 288 -2.05 -11.50 -6.96
N ARG A 289 -0.81 -11.00 -7.03
CA ARG A 289 0.37 -11.86 -7.27
C ARG A 289 0.75 -12.67 -6.05
N SER A 290 0.62 -12.09 -4.87
CA SER A 290 0.86 -12.76 -3.59
C SER A 290 -0.15 -12.36 -2.52
N ARG A 291 -1.00 -11.36 -2.79
CA ARG A 291 -1.91 -10.73 -1.83
C ARG A 291 -3.37 -10.85 -2.27
N LEU A 292 -4.25 -11.02 -1.28
CA LEU A 292 -5.69 -10.80 -1.38
C LEU A 292 -6.17 -9.91 -0.24
N ASN A 293 -7.24 -9.17 -0.50
CA ASN A 293 -7.93 -8.35 0.48
C ASN A 293 -9.25 -9.01 0.88
N VAL A 294 -9.66 -8.83 2.13
CA VAL A 294 -10.96 -9.32 2.62
C VAL A 294 -11.65 -8.29 3.50
N ASN A 295 -12.95 -8.16 3.32
CA ASN A 295 -13.79 -7.31 4.15
C ASN A 295 -14.36 -8.12 5.32
N LEU A 296 -14.11 -7.67 6.57
CA LEU A 296 -14.58 -8.34 7.79
C LEU A 296 -16.10 -8.39 7.91
N PHE A 297 -16.83 -7.46 7.28
CA PHE A 297 -18.28 -7.35 7.39
C PHE A 297 -19.00 -8.19 6.35
N SER A 298 -18.70 -7.98 5.08
CA SER A 298 -19.32 -8.74 3.98
C SER A 298 -18.70 -10.12 3.79
N GLY A 299 -17.42 -10.26 4.09
CA GLY A 299 -16.65 -11.48 3.84
C GLY A 299 -16.14 -11.62 2.40
N ASP A 300 -16.32 -10.59 1.59
CA ASP A 300 -15.90 -10.62 0.19
C ASP A 300 -14.39 -10.61 0.06
N ILE A 301 -13.89 -11.44 -0.85
CA ILE A 301 -12.48 -11.58 -1.18
C ILE A 301 -12.23 -10.90 -2.51
N ILE A 302 -11.32 -9.93 -2.52
CA ILE A 302 -10.94 -9.14 -3.69
C ILE A 302 -9.42 -9.08 -3.84
N VAL A 303 -8.92 -8.69 -4.99
CA VAL A 303 -7.47 -8.54 -5.22
C VAL A 303 -6.95 -7.17 -4.80
N THR A 304 -7.79 -6.16 -4.83
CA THR A 304 -7.47 -4.77 -4.51
C THR A 304 -8.73 -4.01 -4.15
N ASP A 305 -8.61 -2.99 -3.32
CA ASP A 305 -9.68 -2.04 -3.02
C ASP A 305 -9.78 -0.93 -4.10
N PHE A 306 -8.92 -0.96 -5.09
CA PHE A 306 -8.87 0.03 -6.17
C PHE A 306 -9.46 -0.54 -7.46
N GLY A 307 -10.24 0.28 -8.14
CA GLY A 307 -10.78 -0.05 -9.46
C GLY A 307 -11.96 -1.03 -9.42
N ASP A 308 -12.48 -1.29 -10.60
CA ASP A 308 -13.63 -2.18 -10.80
C ASP A 308 -13.12 -3.62 -11.05
N VAL A 309 -12.85 -4.33 -9.97
CA VAL A 309 -12.40 -5.73 -10.01
C VAL A 309 -13.48 -6.66 -9.46
N PRO A 310 -13.68 -7.82 -10.08
CA PRO A 310 -14.69 -8.78 -9.62
C PRO A 310 -14.32 -9.38 -8.26
N GLU A 311 -15.32 -9.62 -7.43
CA GLU A 311 -15.19 -10.43 -6.23
C GLU A 311 -14.76 -11.85 -6.60
N LEU A 312 -13.76 -12.37 -5.88
CA LEU A 312 -13.24 -13.72 -6.10
C LEU A 312 -14.02 -14.80 -5.32
N GLY A 313 -14.89 -14.36 -4.45
CA GLY A 313 -15.74 -15.19 -3.60
C GLY A 313 -15.90 -14.58 -2.21
N ASN A 314 -16.51 -15.35 -1.31
CA ASN A 314 -16.81 -14.90 0.04
C ASN A 314 -16.30 -15.94 1.04
N ILE A 315 -15.64 -15.48 2.14
CA ILE A 315 -15.03 -16.37 3.14
C ILE A 315 -16.00 -17.34 3.80
N GLN A 316 -17.31 -17.08 3.77
CA GLN A 316 -18.32 -18.01 4.28
C GLN A 316 -18.35 -19.32 3.48
N HIS A 317 -18.04 -19.27 2.18
CA HIS A 317 -18.20 -20.38 1.26
C HIS A 317 -16.94 -20.70 0.43
N THR A 318 -15.95 -19.82 0.43
CA THR A 318 -14.75 -19.93 -0.41
C THR A 318 -13.49 -19.82 0.45
N SER A 319 -12.51 -20.69 0.24
CA SER A 319 -11.19 -20.55 0.85
C SER A 319 -10.39 -19.45 0.16
N PHE A 320 -9.42 -18.85 0.87
CA PHE A 320 -8.49 -17.90 0.26
C PHE A 320 -7.69 -18.52 -0.89
N LEU A 321 -7.29 -19.78 -0.76
CA LEU A 321 -6.55 -20.48 -1.82
C LEU A 321 -7.39 -20.67 -3.09
N ASN A 322 -8.68 -21.01 -2.96
CA ASN A 322 -9.57 -21.12 -4.10
C ASN A 322 -9.83 -19.77 -4.77
N ALA A 323 -9.98 -18.68 -3.97
CA ALA A 323 -10.12 -17.34 -4.49
C ALA A 323 -8.86 -16.92 -5.26
N PHE A 324 -7.69 -17.18 -4.69
CA PHE A 324 -6.41 -16.90 -5.34
C PHE A 324 -6.24 -17.65 -6.66
N GLN A 325 -6.61 -18.94 -6.69
CA GLN A 325 -6.57 -19.75 -7.91
C GLN A 325 -7.52 -19.21 -8.98
N ARG A 326 -8.74 -18.78 -8.60
CA ARG A 326 -9.69 -18.12 -9.52
C ARG A 326 -9.08 -16.87 -10.14
N TRP A 327 -8.43 -16.03 -9.33
CA TRP A 327 -7.73 -14.86 -9.84
C TRP A 327 -6.63 -15.22 -10.83
N GLN A 328 -5.73 -16.14 -10.45
CA GLN A 328 -4.62 -16.56 -11.31
C GLN A 328 -5.07 -17.12 -12.67
N SER A 329 -6.26 -17.72 -12.73
CA SER A 329 -6.84 -18.26 -13.96
C SER A 329 -7.76 -17.28 -14.71
N SER A 330 -7.98 -16.08 -14.17
CA SER A 330 -8.86 -15.07 -14.80
C SER A 330 -8.24 -14.45 -16.04
N LYS A 331 -9.07 -14.08 -17.02
CA LYS A 331 -8.62 -13.33 -18.21
C LYS A 331 -8.02 -11.97 -17.86
N LEU A 332 -8.56 -11.33 -16.83
CA LEU A 332 -8.10 -10.02 -16.38
C LEU A 332 -6.67 -10.11 -15.86
N GLN A 333 -6.40 -11.07 -14.95
CA GLN A 333 -5.05 -11.33 -14.46
C GLN A 333 -4.06 -11.67 -15.59
N GLN A 334 -4.50 -12.51 -16.54
CA GLN A 334 -3.68 -12.87 -17.70
C GLN A 334 -3.32 -11.64 -18.55
N SER A 335 -4.21 -10.67 -18.66
CA SER A 335 -3.95 -9.44 -19.45
C SER A 335 -2.84 -8.54 -18.88
N ILE A 336 -2.55 -8.64 -17.59
CA ILE A 336 -1.47 -7.93 -16.91
C ILE A 336 -0.28 -8.84 -16.59
N SER A 337 -0.36 -10.13 -16.92
CA SER A 337 0.63 -11.13 -16.57
C SER A 337 1.88 -10.96 -17.42
N CYS A 338 2.96 -10.59 -16.78
CA CYS A 338 4.28 -10.50 -17.35
C CYS A 338 5.27 -10.98 -16.29
N HIS A 339 6.28 -11.77 -16.71
CA HIS A 339 7.31 -12.23 -15.81
C HIS A 339 8.68 -12.16 -16.47
N CYS A 340 9.57 -11.35 -15.92
CA CYS A 340 10.94 -11.17 -16.37
C CYS A 340 11.91 -11.55 -15.24
N PRO A 341 12.39 -12.82 -15.19
CA PRO A 341 13.23 -13.31 -14.09
C PRO A 341 14.53 -12.53 -13.94
N THR A 342 15.15 -12.13 -15.04
CA THR A 342 16.46 -11.41 -15.03
C THR A 342 16.40 -10.09 -14.26
N VAL A 343 15.25 -9.44 -14.24
CA VAL A 343 15.04 -8.14 -13.59
C VAL A 343 13.99 -8.20 -12.47
N LYS A 344 13.59 -9.40 -12.05
CA LYS A 344 12.62 -9.67 -11.00
C LYS A 344 11.30 -8.88 -11.17
N CYS A 345 10.85 -8.67 -12.40
CA CYS A 345 9.66 -7.89 -12.72
C CYS A 345 8.46 -8.82 -12.94
N LEU A 346 7.32 -8.48 -12.33
CA LEU A 346 6.04 -9.18 -12.44
C LEU A 346 4.99 -8.44 -13.28
N GLY A 347 5.39 -7.38 -13.98
CA GLY A 347 4.51 -6.57 -14.81
C GLY A 347 3.73 -5.50 -14.04
N PRO A 348 2.76 -4.85 -14.70
CA PRO A 348 1.97 -3.79 -14.11
C PRO A 348 0.85 -4.32 -13.21
N ASN A 349 0.29 -3.43 -12.38
CA ASN A 349 -1.04 -3.61 -11.84
C ASN A 349 -2.11 -3.10 -12.82
N LEU A 350 -3.39 -3.33 -12.52
CA LEU A 350 -4.51 -2.93 -13.38
C LEU A 350 -4.56 -1.43 -13.57
N LEU A 351 -4.38 -0.65 -12.51
CA LEU A 351 -4.47 0.81 -12.57
C LEU A 351 -3.36 1.43 -13.40
N VAL A 352 -2.13 0.93 -13.28
CA VAL A 352 -1.01 1.36 -14.13
C VAL A 352 -1.30 1.05 -15.59
N LYS A 353 -1.81 -0.16 -15.88
CA LYS A 353 -2.17 -0.55 -17.23
C LYS A 353 -3.23 0.39 -17.80
N ASP A 354 -4.28 0.66 -17.04
CA ASP A 354 -5.38 1.51 -17.48
C ASP A 354 -4.95 2.97 -17.67
N ALA A 355 -4.08 3.48 -16.79
CA ALA A 355 -3.66 4.88 -16.86
C ALA A 355 -2.70 5.16 -18.01
N TYR A 356 -1.75 4.25 -18.29
CA TYR A 356 -0.62 4.56 -19.20
C TYR A 356 -0.43 3.56 -20.34
N TYR A 357 -0.99 2.34 -20.24
CA TYR A 357 -0.62 1.22 -21.11
C TYR A 357 -1.83 0.46 -21.65
N LYS A 358 -2.97 1.13 -21.90
CA LYS A 358 -4.21 0.50 -22.36
C LYS A 358 -4.02 -0.41 -23.57
N ASP A 359 -3.22 0.05 -24.52
CA ASP A 359 -2.97 -0.62 -25.80
C ASP A 359 -1.78 -1.58 -25.78
N VAL A 360 -1.12 -1.74 -24.61
CA VAL A 360 0.05 -2.61 -24.48
C VAL A 360 -0.37 -4.01 -24.09
N ASP A 361 0.03 -4.99 -24.92
CA ASP A 361 -0.09 -6.41 -24.62
C ASP A 361 1.16 -6.90 -23.87
N PHE A 362 1.06 -6.97 -22.55
CA PHE A 362 2.18 -7.37 -21.71
C PHE A 362 2.58 -8.84 -21.88
N LEU A 363 1.68 -9.73 -22.30
CA LEU A 363 2.02 -11.13 -22.60
C LEU A 363 2.96 -11.23 -23.80
N LYS A 364 2.72 -10.43 -24.85
CA LYS A 364 3.63 -10.39 -26.00
C LYS A 364 4.98 -9.84 -25.64
N ARG A 365 5.07 -8.86 -24.73
CA ARG A 365 6.35 -8.34 -24.24
C ARG A 365 7.14 -9.41 -23.49
N THR A 366 6.50 -10.21 -22.64
CA THR A 366 7.17 -11.32 -21.93
C THR A 366 7.80 -12.30 -22.90
N SER A 367 7.09 -12.71 -23.95
CA SER A 367 7.62 -13.64 -24.95
C SER A 367 8.79 -13.04 -25.76
N GLN A 368 8.78 -11.74 -26.02
CA GLN A 368 9.87 -11.03 -26.70
C GLN A 368 11.14 -10.92 -25.84
N LEU A 369 11.01 -10.76 -24.53
CA LEU A 369 12.12 -10.68 -23.59
C LEU A 369 12.74 -12.04 -23.26
N ASN A 370 11.96 -13.11 -23.34
CA ASN A 370 12.44 -14.50 -23.11
C ASN A 370 13.16 -15.12 -24.31
N ILE A 371 13.13 -14.47 -25.48
CA ILE A 371 13.78 -14.93 -26.72
C ILE A 371 15.21 -14.39 -26.85
N LYS A 372 15.65 -13.52 -25.95
CA LYS A 372 17.02 -12.99 -25.90
C LYS A 372 17.77 -13.49 -24.67
#